data_6957fe22a022ab093ba2df1df8c0c0fe
#
_entry.id   6957fe22a022ab093ba2df1df8c0c0fe
#
_cell.length_a   1.000
_cell.length_b   1.000
_cell.length_c   1.000
_cell.angle_alpha   90.00
_cell.angle_beta   90.00
_cell.angle_gamma   90.00
#
_symmetry.space_group_name_H-M   'P 1'
#
loop_
_entity.id
_entity.type
_entity.pdbx_description
1 polymer ?
#
loop_
_entity_poly.entity_id
_entity_poly.type
_entity_poly.pdbx_seq_one_letter_code
_entity_poly.pdbx_strand_id
1 'polypeptide(L)'
;AFDRDGHRICDWSFPIRLANPYFQRHLAQVSTGLSGNTVSARNNGKEIVLKSEKVSVTFDAATGMILRVLSGNTEIPLTNGPVAVGMKMLCQPAISYVRQDSEEAVFCARYKGGADSIVWRLTSQGLLYMDAVLLNRASGGGGFDDAFMDTEVYNLGLTFSYPERICKGMKWLGRGPYRVWKNRIPGTNYGIWHKDYNNTVTGESYDNLVYPEFKGYHANMYWATFESDTAPFTVYSRTDGIFYRVFTPEEPKGSAKRTMPEFPEGDISFLLDIPAICSFKPIEQQGPNSQPGNIRIKKGDEGLRLNLMFDFRKEN
;
A
#
# COMPACT_ATOMS: atom_id res chain seq x y z
N ALA A 1 -27.68 3.92 14.61
CA ALA A 1 -29.13 4.15 14.45
C ALA A 1 -29.91 3.03 15.10
N PHE A 2 -31.03 3.38 15.70
CA PHE A 2 -31.97 2.44 16.31
C PHE A 2 -33.35 2.69 15.73
N ASP A 3 -34.19 1.65 15.67
CA ASP A 3 -35.59 1.79 15.34
C ASP A 3 -36.40 2.32 16.55
N ARG A 4 -37.70 2.51 16.37
CA ARG A 4 -38.61 3.00 17.44
C ARG A 4 -38.72 2.04 18.62
N ASP A 5 -38.42 0.77 18.41
CA ASP A 5 -38.55 -0.30 19.45
C ASP A 5 -37.20 -0.56 20.15
N GLY A 6 -36.13 0.24 19.80
CA GLY A 6 -34.80 0.16 20.37
C GLY A 6 -33.91 -0.88 19.74
N HIS A 7 -34.30 -1.51 18.64
CA HIS A 7 -33.43 -2.44 17.91
C HIS A 7 -32.40 -1.68 17.10
N ARG A 8 -31.17 -2.13 17.16
CA ARG A 8 -30.06 -1.56 16.38
C ARG A 8 -30.26 -1.83 14.89
N ILE A 9 -30.33 -0.78 14.07
CA ILE A 9 -30.40 -0.86 12.61
C ILE A 9 -29.01 -0.90 12.01
N CYS A 10 -28.18 0.09 12.30
CA CYS A 10 -26.81 0.17 11.80
C CYS A 10 -25.98 1.17 12.61
N ASP A 11 -24.65 1.07 12.46
CA ASP A 11 -23.68 2.02 13.00
C ASP A 11 -22.86 2.62 11.87
N TRP A 12 -22.40 3.83 12.11
CA TRP A 12 -21.39 4.50 11.31
C TRP A 12 -20.26 4.95 12.21
N SER A 13 -19.05 4.80 11.73
CA SER A 13 -17.87 5.35 12.38
C SER A 13 -17.19 6.39 11.49
N PHE A 14 -16.71 7.45 12.14
CA PHE A 14 -16.01 8.55 11.47
C PHE A 14 -14.66 8.75 12.15
N PRO A 15 -13.58 9.02 11.38
CA PRO A 15 -12.28 9.27 11.97
C PRO A 15 -12.27 10.65 12.66
N ILE A 16 -11.76 10.72 13.88
CA ILE A 16 -11.46 12.00 14.55
C ILE A 16 -10.19 12.62 13.97
N ARG A 17 -9.24 11.79 13.56
CA ARG A 17 -8.01 12.17 12.86
C ARG A 17 -7.80 11.28 11.66
N LEU A 18 -7.33 11.86 10.59
CA LEU A 18 -6.88 11.14 9.40
C LEU A 18 -5.55 10.42 9.66
N ALA A 19 -5.12 9.57 8.71
CA ALA A 19 -3.95 8.71 8.88
C ALA A 19 -2.66 9.50 9.11
N ASN A 20 -2.39 10.57 8.35
CA ASN A 20 -1.18 11.35 8.49
C ASN A 20 -1.08 12.08 9.86
N PRO A 21 -2.07 12.84 10.33
CA PRO A 21 -2.04 13.41 11.68
C PRO A 21 -1.96 12.36 12.80
N TYR A 22 -2.57 11.20 12.63
CA TYR A 22 -2.44 10.07 13.54
C TYR A 22 -0.99 9.58 13.59
N PHE A 23 -0.39 9.33 12.41
CA PHE A 23 0.99 8.89 12.27
C PHE A 23 1.99 9.85 12.93
N GLN A 24 1.88 11.17 12.69
CA GLN A 24 2.77 12.17 13.27
C GLN A 24 2.75 12.12 14.81
N ARG A 25 1.60 11.91 15.40
CA ARG A 25 1.46 11.79 16.85
C ARG A 25 2.06 10.48 17.38
N HIS A 26 1.82 9.38 16.68
CA HIS A 26 2.36 8.06 17.05
C HIS A 26 3.89 8.03 16.94
N LEU A 27 4.43 8.59 15.86
CA LEU A 27 5.88 8.68 15.65
C LEU A 27 6.59 9.44 16.76
N ALA A 28 6.01 10.54 17.24
CA ALA A 28 6.57 11.30 18.37
C ALA A 28 6.69 10.45 19.65
N GLN A 29 5.84 9.44 19.83
CA GLN A 29 5.93 8.50 20.95
C GLN A 29 6.98 7.40 20.73
N VAL A 30 7.15 6.94 19.49
CA VAL A 30 8.08 5.85 19.13
C VAL A 30 9.52 6.37 19.02
N SER A 31 9.70 7.68 18.72
CA SER A 31 11.01 8.28 18.49
C SER A 31 11.74 8.70 19.80
N THR A 32 11.07 8.67 20.92
CA THR A 32 11.69 9.02 22.22
C THR A 32 12.52 7.87 22.75
N GLY A 33 13.85 7.93 22.62
CA GLY A 33 14.73 7.04 23.39
C GLY A 33 15.92 6.39 22.66
N LEU A 34 16.19 6.72 21.41
CA LEU A 34 17.31 6.13 20.66
C LEU A 34 18.25 7.22 20.12
N SER A 35 19.18 7.64 20.96
CA SER A 35 20.33 8.47 20.57
C SER A 35 21.54 7.56 20.32
N GLY A 36 22.19 7.70 19.17
CA GLY A 36 23.54 7.17 18.97
C GLY A 36 23.73 6.07 17.94
N ASN A 37 22.70 5.64 17.22
CA ASN A 37 22.84 4.58 16.22
C ASN A 37 23.37 5.17 14.89
N THR A 38 24.37 4.50 14.32
CA THR A 38 24.92 4.87 13.01
C THR A 38 24.01 4.39 11.88
N VAL A 39 23.86 5.21 10.86
CA VAL A 39 23.18 4.86 9.63
C VAL A 39 24.14 5.08 8.45
N SER A 40 24.03 4.27 7.42
CA SER A 40 24.90 4.38 6.25
C SER A 40 24.15 4.12 4.94
N ALA A 41 24.62 4.78 3.88
CA ALA A 41 24.19 4.56 2.51
C ALA A 41 25.41 4.19 1.65
N ARG A 42 25.30 3.13 0.86
CA ARG A 42 26.33 2.70 -0.07
C ARG A 42 25.70 2.45 -1.44
N ASN A 43 26.36 2.93 -2.47
CA ASN A 43 26.04 2.63 -3.86
C ASN A 43 27.31 2.05 -4.52
N ASN A 44 27.22 0.83 -5.02
CA ASN A 44 28.33 0.15 -5.73
C ASN A 44 28.08 0.07 -7.26
N GLY A 45 27.08 0.77 -7.77
CA GLY A 45 26.69 0.78 -9.19
C GLY A 45 25.74 -0.35 -9.57
N LYS A 46 25.64 -1.42 -8.79
CA LYS A 46 24.69 -2.52 -8.98
C LYS A 46 23.60 -2.52 -7.92
N GLU A 47 23.99 -2.20 -6.71
CA GLU A 47 23.11 -2.21 -5.54
C GLU A 47 23.27 -0.91 -4.76
N ILE A 48 22.16 -0.47 -4.17
CA ILE A 48 22.12 0.59 -3.17
C ILE A 48 21.72 -0.06 -1.85
N VAL A 49 22.55 0.12 -0.83
CA VAL A 49 22.29 -0.42 0.52
C VAL A 49 22.10 0.73 1.49
N LEU A 50 20.93 0.79 2.11
CA LEU A 50 20.68 1.62 3.29
C LEU A 50 20.74 0.71 4.50
N LYS A 51 21.54 1.09 5.52
CA LYS A 51 21.76 0.25 6.68
C LYS A 51 21.77 1.08 7.96
N SER A 52 20.99 0.64 8.93
CA SER A 52 21.08 1.03 10.35
C SER A 52 21.60 -0.16 11.17
N GLU A 53 21.70 0.01 12.47
CA GLU A 53 22.04 -1.11 13.37
C GLU A 53 21.01 -2.24 13.33
N LYS A 54 19.71 -1.90 13.21
CA LYS A 54 18.60 -2.86 13.30
C LYS A 54 18.13 -3.38 11.94
N VAL A 55 18.18 -2.55 10.91
CA VAL A 55 17.57 -2.84 9.60
C VAL A 55 18.55 -2.53 8.49
N SER A 56 18.60 -3.41 7.50
CA SER A 56 19.33 -3.19 6.25
C SER A 56 18.42 -3.46 5.07
N VAL A 57 18.37 -2.54 4.11
CA VAL A 57 17.58 -2.67 2.89
C VAL A 57 18.49 -2.52 1.69
N THR A 58 18.47 -3.51 0.82
CA THR A 58 19.22 -3.53 -0.44
C THR A 58 18.26 -3.33 -1.59
N PHE A 59 18.61 -2.41 -2.47
CA PHE A 59 17.87 -2.07 -3.68
C PHE A 59 18.72 -2.33 -4.91
N ASP A 60 18.08 -2.71 -5.98
CA ASP A 60 18.68 -2.76 -7.32
C ASP A 60 18.88 -1.35 -7.85
N ALA A 61 20.12 -1.00 -8.18
CA ALA A 61 20.45 0.33 -8.72
C ALA A 61 19.90 0.56 -10.14
N ALA A 62 19.59 -0.51 -10.88
CA ALA A 62 19.03 -0.41 -12.22
C ALA A 62 17.51 -0.19 -12.23
N THR A 63 16.80 -0.64 -11.20
CA THR A 63 15.34 -0.58 -11.15
C THR A 63 14.80 0.27 -9.98
N GLY A 64 15.60 0.48 -8.94
CA GLY A 64 15.16 1.10 -7.69
C GLY A 64 14.29 0.19 -6.81
N MET A 65 14.15 -1.09 -7.15
CA MET A 65 13.33 -2.05 -6.43
C MET A 65 14.07 -2.67 -5.24
N ILE A 66 13.34 -3.02 -4.21
CA ILE A 66 13.86 -3.78 -3.07
C ILE A 66 14.26 -5.18 -3.55
N LEU A 67 15.52 -5.52 -3.33
CA LEU A 67 16.06 -6.87 -3.51
C LEU A 67 15.99 -7.67 -2.23
N ARG A 68 16.30 -7.05 -1.09
CA ARG A 68 16.37 -7.72 0.21
C ARG A 68 16.15 -6.76 1.36
N VAL A 69 15.44 -7.24 2.38
CA VAL A 69 15.27 -6.58 3.67
C VAL A 69 15.76 -7.50 4.76
N LEU A 70 16.61 -6.99 5.67
CA LEU A 70 17.06 -7.69 6.87
C LEU A 70 16.68 -6.91 8.12
N SER A 71 16.10 -7.62 9.08
CA SER A 71 15.92 -7.16 10.46
C SER A 71 16.86 -7.94 11.36
N GLY A 72 17.98 -7.33 11.75
CA GLY A 72 19.11 -8.07 12.31
C GLY A 72 19.60 -9.14 11.33
N ASN A 73 19.50 -10.41 11.71
CA ASN A 73 19.86 -11.56 10.87
C ASN A 73 18.64 -12.22 10.19
N THR A 74 17.44 -11.71 10.39
CA THR A 74 16.22 -12.28 9.81
C THR A 74 15.88 -11.59 8.51
N GLU A 75 15.69 -12.36 7.45
CA GLU A 75 15.22 -11.83 6.18
C GLU A 75 13.69 -11.66 6.21
N ILE A 76 13.25 -10.46 5.83
CA ILE A 76 11.84 -10.15 5.61
C ILE A 76 11.63 -10.19 4.10
N PRO A 77 10.84 -11.12 3.58
CA PRO A 77 10.76 -11.39 2.15
C PRO A 77 9.79 -10.46 1.40
N LEU A 78 9.86 -9.16 1.71
CA LEU A 78 9.21 -8.11 0.94
C LEU A 78 10.19 -7.64 -0.14
N THR A 79 9.91 -7.95 -1.40
CA THR A 79 10.83 -7.75 -2.52
C THR A 79 10.12 -7.25 -3.78
N ASN A 80 10.86 -7.10 -4.87
CA ASN A 80 10.36 -6.78 -6.23
C ASN A 80 9.38 -5.61 -6.28
N GLY A 81 9.57 -4.63 -5.44
CA GLY A 81 8.80 -3.40 -5.42
C GLY A 81 9.69 -2.21 -5.07
N PRO A 82 9.21 -1.00 -5.34
CA PRO A 82 7.87 -0.67 -5.82
C PRO A 82 7.67 -0.89 -7.32
N VAL A 83 6.56 -1.51 -7.69
CA VAL A 83 6.10 -1.61 -9.07
C VAL A 83 4.81 -0.82 -9.21
N ALA A 84 4.71 -0.02 -10.27
CA ALA A 84 3.52 0.79 -10.51
C ALA A 84 2.31 -0.08 -10.87
N VAL A 85 1.15 0.24 -10.30
CA VAL A 85 -0.14 -0.34 -10.65
C VAL A 85 -1.13 0.74 -11.02
N GLY A 86 -2.03 0.46 -11.96
CA GLY A 86 -3.00 1.41 -12.49
C GLY A 86 -2.41 2.48 -13.40
N MET A 87 -1.14 2.37 -13.77
CA MET A 87 -0.40 3.27 -14.65
C MET A 87 0.68 2.52 -15.40
N LYS A 88 1.36 3.17 -16.36
CA LYS A 88 2.54 2.57 -17.01
C LYS A 88 3.63 2.24 -16.00
N MET A 89 4.39 1.19 -16.28
CA MET A 89 5.51 0.75 -15.47
C MET A 89 6.50 1.90 -15.20
N LEU A 90 7.14 1.82 -14.06
CA LEU A 90 8.30 2.65 -13.75
C LEU A 90 9.40 2.33 -14.75
N CYS A 91 9.78 3.30 -15.58
CA CYS A 91 10.73 3.10 -16.65
C CYS A 91 12.01 3.88 -16.41
N GLN A 92 13.14 3.27 -16.75
CA GLN A 92 14.45 3.92 -16.78
C GLN A 92 14.71 4.75 -15.52
N PRO A 93 14.79 4.13 -14.34
CA PRO A 93 15.13 4.87 -13.13
C PRO A 93 16.51 5.49 -13.28
N ALA A 94 16.63 6.75 -12.91
CA ALA A 94 17.90 7.40 -12.71
C ALA A 94 18.09 7.64 -11.23
N ILE A 95 19.15 7.10 -10.64
CA ILE A 95 19.47 7.40 -9.25
C ILE A 95 19.99 8.84 -9.19
N SER A 96 19.13 9.69 -8.63
CA SER A 96 19.39 11.13 -8.60
C SER A 96 20.45 11.49 -7.57
N TYR A 97 20.37 10.87 -6.39
CA TYR A 97 21.37 11.02 -5.34
C TYR A 97 21.29 9.87 -4.34
N VAL A 98 22.44 9.63 -3.70
CA VAL A 98 22.57 8.79 -2.49
C VAL A 98 23.34 9.61 -1.48
N ARG A 99 22.79 9.77 -0.27
CA ARG A 99 23.41 10.58 0.79
C ARG A 99 23.17 9.95 2.15
N GLN A 100 23.98 10.34 3.12
CA GLN A 100 23.79 10.00 4.53
C GLN A 100 24.24 11.14 5.42
N ASP A 101 23.68 11.19 6.61
CA ASP A 101 24.15 11.99 7.75
C ASP A 101 24.11 11.13 9.02
N SER A 102 24.14 11.74 10.21
CA SER A 102 24.08 11.01 11.49
C SER A 102 22.73 10.37 11.79
N GLU A 103 21.67 10.85 11.18
CA GLU A 103 20.29 10.47 11.50
C GLU A 103 19.64 9.62 10.43
N GLU A 104 19.99 9.84 9.15
CA GLU A 104 19.35 9.17 8.03
C GLU A 104 20.28 8.82 6.87
N ALA A 105 19.96 7.73 6.18
CA ALA A 105 20.51 7.32 4.89
C ALA A 105 19.41 7.40 3.84
N VAL A 106 19.67 8.08 2.73
CA VAL A 106 18.65 8.44 1.74
C VAL A 106 19.12 8.14 0.33
N PHE A 107 18.22 7.64 -0.51
CA PHE A 107 18.40 7.73 -1.96
C PHE A 107 17.11 8.14 -2.66
N CYS A 108 17.27 8.73 -3.83
CA CYS A 108 16.17 9.12 -4.70
C CYS A 108 16.32 8.47 -6.05
N ALA A 109 15.30 7.75 -6.49
CA ALA A 109 15.14 7.28 -7.86
C ALA A 109 14.12 8.18 -8.58
N ARG A 110 14.47 8.68 -9.77
CA ARG A 110 13.57 9.37 -10.69
C ARG A 110 13.25 8.47 -11.87
N TYR A 111 12.03 8.57 -12.35
CA TYR A 111 11.51 7.70 -13.40
C TYR A 111 11.01 8.52 -14.59
N LYS A 112 10.97 7.90 -15.77
CA LYS A 112 10.41 8.50 -16.99
C LYS A 112 8.95 8.15 -17.23
N GLY A 113 8.32 7.41 -16.33
CA GLY A 113 6.93 7.02 -16.46
C GLY A 113 6.40 6.43 -15.18
N GLY A 114 5.09 6.54 -14.96
CA GLY A 114 4.39 6.05 -13.79
C GLY A 114 4.60 6.90 -12.54
N ALA A 115 5.81 7.05 -12.08
CA ALA A 115 6.18 7.97 -11.01
C ALA A 115 7.16 9.03 -11.52
N ASP A 116 7.17 10.19 -10.89
CA ASP A 116 8.21 11.21 -11.06
C ASP A 116 9.44 10.83 -10.24
N SER A 117 9.23 10.54 -8.97
CA SER A 117 10.29 10.16 -8.05
C SER A 117 9.80 9.28 -6.92
N ILE A 118 10.70 8.46 -6.41
CA ILE A 118 10.53 7.73 -5.16
C ILE A 118 11.76 7.98 -4.31
N VAL A 119 11.56 8.56 -3.14
CA VAL A 119 12.60 8.82 -2.16
C VAL A 119 12.49 7.80 -1.04
N TRP A 120 13.57 7.06 -0.84
CA TRP A 120 13.73 6.14 0.27
C TRP A 120 14.63 6.74 1.33
N ARG A 121 14.24 6.62 2.58
CA ARG A 121 14.95 7.18 3.72
C ARG A 121 14.90 6.21 4.89
N LEU A 122 16.06 5.69 5.29
CA LEU A 122 16.22 4.84 6.47
C LEU A 122 16.77 5.69 7.60
N THR A 123 16.07 5.73 8.72
CA THR A 123 16.54 6.44 9.92
C THR A 123 17.52 5.60 10.72
N SER A 124 18.32 6.25 11.57
CA SER A 124 19.20 5.58 12.55
C SER A 124 18.44 4.62 13.48
N GLN A 125 17.15 4.87 13.70
CA GLN A 125 16.26 4.01 14.48
C GLN A 125 15.78 2.75 13.74
N GLY A 126 16.05 2.63 12.42
CA GLY A 126 15.65 1.49 11.60
C GLY A 126 14.26 1.60 10.97
N LEU A 127 13.69 2.80 10.90
CA LEU A 127 12.42 3.05 10.21
C LEU A 127 12.68 3.44 8.76
N LEU A 128 12.05 2.73 7.81
CA LEU A 128 12.20 2.98 6.38
C LEU A 128 11.00 3.79 5.86
N TYR A 129 11.27 4.99 5.40
CA TYR A 129 10.28 5.85 4.75
C TYR A 129 10.34 5.71 3.24
N MET A 130 9.18 5.75 2.60
CA MET A 130 8.99 5.85 1.16
C MET A 130 8.10 7.05 0.86
N ASP A 131 8.65 8.02 0.13
CA ASP A 131 7.91 9.19 -0.34
C ASP A 131 7.86 9.14 -1.87
N ALA A 132 6.72 8.75 -2.42
CA ALA A 132 6.49 8.63 -3.85
C ALA A 132 5.63 9.77 -4.39
N VAL A 133 6.06 10.33 -5.52
CA VAL A 133 5.27 11.28 -6.32
C VAL A 133 4.89 10.55 -7.61
N LEU A 134 3.61 10.25 -7.73
CA LEU A 134 3.02 9.54 -8.84
C LEU A 134 2.40 10.54 -9.81
N LEU A 135 2.63 10.35 -11.11
CA LEU A 135 1.95 11.12 -12.15
C LEU A 135 2.17 12.65 -12.06
N ASN A 136 3.37 13.09 -11.61
CA ASN A 136 3.69 14.51 -11.61
C ASN A 136 3.91 15.02 -13.03
N ARG A 137 3.11 16.01 -13.44
CA ARG A 137 3.17 16.64 -14.75
C ARG A 137 3.70 18.08 -14.73
N ALA A 138 3.78 18.68 -13.55
CA ALA A 138 4.27 20.05 -13.41
C ALA A 138 5.75 20.17 -13.78
N SER A 139 6.54 19.13 -13.57
CA SER A 139 7.98 19.12 -13.84
C SER A 139 8.35 18.92 -15.32
N GLY A 140 7.40 18.66 -16.21
CA GLY A 140 7.66 18.45 -17.65
C GLY A 140 8.50 17.22 -17.97
N GLY A 141 8.89 16.44 -16.97
CA GLY A 141 9.85 15.34 -17.08
C GLY A 141 9.26 13.94 -17.18
N GLY A 142 7.99 13.79 -16.96
CA GLY A 142 7.37 12.48 -16.96
C GLY A 142 7.05 12.02 -18.37
N GLY A 143 7.66 10.96 -18.86
CA GLY A 143 7.29 10.26 -20.09
C GLY A 143 5.85 9.74 -20.07
N PHE A 144 4.89 10.60 -19.73
CA PHE A 144 3.47 10.34 -19.83
C PHE A 144 3.09 10.37 -21.30
N ASP A 145 2.61 9.26 -21.77
CA ASP A 145 1.85 9.18 -23.00
C ASP A 145 0.59 10.04 -22.81
N ASP A 146 0.32 10.95 -23.72
CA ASP A 146 -0.92 11.77 -23.71
C ASP A 146 -2.20 10.91 -23.67
N ALA A 147 -2.09 9.61 -23.99
CA ALA A 147 -3.13 8.62 -23.88
C ALA A 147 -3.73 8.43 -22.46
N PHE A 148 -3.00 8.84 -21.39
CA PHE A 148 -3.50 8.80 -20.00
C PHE A 148 -4.18 10.09 -19.54
N MET A 149 -4.29 11.08 -20.42
CA MET A 149 -4.96 12.34 -20.12
C MET A 149 -6.46 12.14 -20.10
N ASP A 150 -7.13 12.73 -19.11
CA ASP A 150 -8.57 12.64 -18.87
C ASP A 150 -9.10 11.19 -18.68
N THR A 151 -8.20 10.22 -18.48
CA THR A 151 -8.58 8.84 -18.20
C THR A 151 -8.86 8.66 -16.71
N GLU A 152 -9.92 7.99 -16.39
CA GLU A 152 -10.18 7.54 -15.01
C GLU A 152 -9.25 6.40 -14.65
N VAL A 153 -8.52 6.55 -13.53
CA VAL A 153 -7.56 5.56 -13.05
C VAL A 153 -8.04 4.99 -11.73
N TYR A 154 -8.04 3.68 -11.63
CA TYR A 154 -8.23 2.93 -10.40
C TYR A 154 -7.05 1.97 -10.20
N ASN A 155 -6.90 1.41 -9.01
CA ASN A 155 -5.70 0.69 -8.61
C ASN A 155 -4.40 1.52 -8.68
N LEU A 156 -4.49 2.85 -8.67
CA LEU A 156 -3.32 3.70 -8.77
C LEU A 156 -2.47 3.61 -7.52
N GLY A 157 -1.25 3.11 -7.64
CA GLY A 157 -0.33 3.01 -6.53
C GLY A 157 0.88 2.15 -6.81
N LEU A 158 1.39 1.51 -5.77
CA LEU A 158 2.61 0.72 -5.81
C LEU A 158 2.37 -0.65 -5.19
N THR A 159 3.01 -1.67 -5.76
CA THR A 159 2.92 -3.06 -5.31
C THR A 159 4.29 -3.67 -5.05
N PHE A 160 4.29 -4.72 -4.25
CA PHE A 160 5.47 -5.48 -3.80
C PHE A 160 5.16 -6.97 -3.87
N SER A 161 6.21 -7.79 -4.01
CA SER A 161 6.11 -9.24 -3.84
C SER A 161 6.27 -9.63 -2.38
N TYR A 162 5.43 -10.55 -1.92
CA TYR A 162 5.47 -11.13 -0.59
C TYR A 162 4.96 -12.56 -0.64
N PRO A 163 5.71 -13.57 -0.18
CA PRO A 163 5.30 -14.96 -0.32
C PRO A 163 4.05 -15.29 0.50
N GLU A 164 2.95 -15.56 -0.17
CA GLU A 164 1.66 -15.86 0.46
C GLU A 164 1.75 -17.01 1.49
N ARG A 165 2.56 -18.04 1.20
CA ARG A 165 2.72 -19.24 2.05
C ARG A 165 3.23 -18.98 3.47
N ILE A 166 3.87 -17.82 3.71
CA ILE A 166 4.38 -17.47 5.05
C ILE A 166 3.44 -16.54 5.81
N CYS A 167 2.42 -16.00 5.16
CA CYS A 167 1.46 -15.12 5.78
C CYS A 167 0.58 -15.91 6.75
N LYS A 168 0.50 -15.47 7.99
CA LYS A 168 -0.33 -16.08 9.04
C LYS A 168 -1.60 -15.28 9.31
N GLY A 169 -1.56 -14.00 9.03
CA GLY A 169 -2.65 -13.09 9.29
C GLY A 169 -2.25 -11.65 9.05
N MET A 170 -3.16 -10.78 9.43
CA MET A 170 -2.88 -9.35 9.48
C MET A 170 -3.69 -8.67 10.59
N LYS A 171 -3.10 -7.61 11.14
CA LYS A 171 -3.75 -6.70 12.07
C LYS A 171 -3.68 -5.30 11.49
N TRP A 172 -4.77 -4.54 11.54
CA TRP A 172 -4.77 -3.19 10.97
C TRP A 172 -5.67 -2.21 11.71
N LEU A 173 -5.33 -0.95 11.64
CA LEU A 173 -6.21 0.16 11.95
C LEU A 173 -6.68 0.77 10.62
N GLY A 174 -7.96 0.75 10.43
CA GLY A 174 -8.63 1.22 9.21
C GLY A 174 -10.08 0.78 9.19
N ARG A 175 -10.69 0.76 8.01
CA ARG A 175 -12.02 0.21 7.85
C ARG A 175 -11.99 -1.32 7.80
N GLY A 176 -12.96 -1.95 8.43
CA GLY A 176 -13.10 -3.40 8.52
C GLY A 176 -14.45 -3.81 9.10
N PRO A 177 -14.59 -5.10 9.51
CA PRO A 177 -13.60 -6.17 9.46
C PRO A 177 -13.43 -6.83 8.10
N TYR A 178 -14.14 -6.37 7.07
CA TYR A 178 -14.27 -7.02 5.78
C TYR A 178 -13.33 -6.42 4.74
N ARG A 179 -12.88 -7.24 3.78
CA ARG A 179 -12.37 -6.72 2.53
C ARG A 179 -13.48 -5.96 1.79
N VAL A 180 -13.11 -5.01 0.98
CA VAL A 180 -14.08 -4.11 0.34
C VAL A 180 -13.86 -3.98 -1.15
N TRP A 181 -14.90 -3.57 -1.84
CA TRP A 181 -14.88 -2.86 -3.09
C TRP A 181 -15.29 -1.42 -2.84
N LYS A 182 -14.95 -0.50 -3.73
CA LYS A 182 -15.25 0.91 -3.58
C LYS A 182 -16.72 1.21 -3.21
N ASN A 183 -17.65 0.52 -3.85
CA ASN A 183 -19.08 0.64 -3.59
C ASN A 183 -19.58 -0.19 -2.38
N ARG A 184 -18.67 -0.80 -1.62
CA ARG A 184 -18.97 -1.57 -0.40
C ARG A 184 -18.34 -0.99 0.87
N ILE A 185 -17.58 0.10 0.75
CA ILE A 185 -16.96 0.78 1.90
C ILE A 185 -17.99 1.20 2.98
N PRO A 186 -19.20 1.70 2.64
CA PRO A 186 -20.17 2.10 3.66
C PRO A 186 -20.63 0.99 4.62
N GLY A 187 -20.42 -0.28 4.29
CA GLY A 187 -20.71 -1.42 5.17
C GLY A 187 -19.64 -1.69 6.22
N THR A 188 -18.54 -0.93 6.23
CA THR A 188 -17.43 -1.11 7.15
C THR A 188 -17.32 0.00 8.17
N ASN A 189 -16.68 -0.30 9.32
CA ASN A 189 -16.41 0.66 10.38
C ASN A 189 -14.91 0.84 10.63
N TYR A 190 -14.52 1.99 11.18
CA TYR A 190 -13.16 2.19 11.67
C TYR A 190 -12.93 1.40 12.95
N GLY A 191 -11.79 0.74 13.04
CA GLY A 191 -11.39 -0.02 14.21
C GLY A 191 -9.99 -0.61 14.05
N ILE A 192 -9.53 -1.25 15.11
CA ILE A 192 -8.39 -2.15 15.07
C ILE A 192 -8.95 -3.54 14.85
N TRP A 193 -8.58 -4.14 13.74
CA TRP A 193 -9.07 -5.42 13.29
C TRP A 193 -7.93 -6.43 13.25
N HIS A 194 -8.26 -7.69 13.44
CA HIS A 194 -7.35 -8.81 13.25
C HIS A 194 -8.04 -9.90 12.42
N LYS A 195 -7.28 -10.54 11.55
CA LYS A 195 -7.75 -11.62 10.69
C LYS A 195 -6.65 -12.64 10.48
N ASP A 196 -6.92 -13.88 10.85
CA ASP A 196 -6.07 -15.00 10.47
C ASP A 196 -6.12 -15.21 8.95
N TYR A 197 -4.98 -15.60 8.37
CA TYR A 197 -4.93 -15.93 6.96
C TYR A 197 -5.93 -17.06 6.64
N ASN A 198 -6.66 -16.89 5.57
CA ASN A 198 -7.44 -17.94 4.95
C ASN A 198 -7.38 -17.82 3.41
N ASN A 199 -7.49 -18.97 2.74
CA ASN A 199 -7.51 -19.06 1.28
C ASN A 199 -8.92 -19.35 0.80
N THR A 200 -9.90 -18.58 1.25
CA THR A 200 -11.27 -18.73 0.79
C THR A 200 -11.40 -18.25 -0.64
N VAL A 201 -11.95 -19.12 -1.48
CA VAL A 201 -12.30 -18.81 -2.87
C VAL A 201 -13.73 -18.29 -2.91
N THR A 202 -13.90 -17.03 -3.29
CA THR A 202 -15.21 -16.37 -3.34
C THR A 202 -16.16 -17.11 -4.29
N GLY A 203 -17.32 -17.53 -3.75
CA GLY A 203 -18.39 -18.15 -4.52
C GLY A 203 -18.16 -19.63 -4.90
N GLU A 204 -17.16 -20.29 -4.34
CA GLU A 204 -16.92 -21.71 -4.59
C GLU A 204 -17.95 -22.59 -3.87
N SER A 205 -18.16 -22.39 -2.60
CA SER A 205 -19.14 -23.11 -1.79
C SER A 205 -19.44 -22.35 -0.49
N TYR A 206 -20.68 -22.41 -0.03
CA TYR A 206 -21.05 -21.89 1.29
C TYR A 206 -20.45 -22.73 2.43
N ASP A 207 -20.23 -24.01 2.22
CA ASP A 207 -19.72 -24.92 3.25
C ASP A 207 -18.24 -24.66 3.56
N ASN A 208 -17.50 -24.13 2.60
CA ASN A 208 -16.07 -23.82 2.71
C ASN A 208 -15.80 -22.31 2.83
N LEU A 209 -16.82 -21.50 2.89
CA LEU A 209 -16.68 -20.05 2.98
C LEU A 209 -16.29 -19.62 4.39
N VAL A 210 -15.05 -19.15 4.54
CA VAL A 210 -14.57 -18.51 5.77
C VAL A 210 -14.77 -17.00 5.64
N TYR A 211 -15.70 -16.47 6.41
CA TYR A 211 -16.04 -15.07 6.38
C TYR A 211 -15.51 -14.35 7.63
N PRO A 212 -14.95 -13.15 7.50
CA PRO A 212 -14.62 -12.43 6.26
C PRO A 212 -13.41 -13.06 5.55
N GLU A 213 -13.42 -12.95 4.22
CA GLU A 213 -12.30 -13.40 3.38
C GLU A 213 -11.04 -12.55 3.63
N PHE A 214 -9.87 -13.19 3.58
CA PHE A 214 -8.58 -12.53 3.84
C PHE A 214 -8.08 -11.72 2.65
N LYS A 215 -8.09 -12.32 1.45
CA LYS A 215 -7.51 -11.75 0.24
C LYS A 215 -8.38 -10.64 -0.35
N GLY A 216 -7.76 -9.59 -0.86
CA GLY A 216 -8.43 -8.50 -1.58
C GLY A 216 -8.13 -7.12 -1.00
N TYR A 217 -9.01 -6.16 -1.28
CA TYR A 217 -8.84 -4.76 -0.90
C TYR A 217 -9.33 -4.46 0.51
N HIS A 218 -8.62 -3.57 1.20
CA HIS A 218 -8.97 -3.00 2.50
C HIS A 218 -8.89 -1.48 2.43
N ALA A 219 -9.74 -0.78 3.16
CA ALA A 219 -9.93 0.66 2.99
C ALA A 219 -9.40 1.49 4.16
N ASN A 220 -8.96 2.71 3.81
CA ASN A 220 -8.59 3.77 4.75
C ASN A 220 -7.57 3.32 5.79
N MET A 221 -6.45 2.79 5.32
CA MET A 221 -5.35 2.30 6.14
C MET A 221 -4.67 3.43 6.93
N TYR A 222 -4.54 3.21 8.23
CA TYR A 222 -3.63 3.97 9.11
C TYR A 222 -2.32 3.20 9.26
N TRP A 223 -2.41 1.94 9.60
CA TRP A 223 -1.32 0.98 9.61
C TRP A 223 -1.85 -0.43 9.39
N ALA A 224 -0.99 -1.29 8.88
CA ALA A 224 -1.24 -2.71 8.74
C ALA A 224 0.02 -3.50 9.12
N THR A 225 -0.13 -4.47 10.00
CA THR A 225 0.91 -5.45 10.35
C THR A 225 0.62 -6.74 9.61
N PHE A 226 1.58 -7.20 8.83
CA PHE A 226 1.56 -8.48 8.15
C PHE A 226 2.24 -9.51 9.04
N GLU A 227 1.49 -10.51 9.46
CA GLU A 227 1.92 -11.48 10.45
C GLU A 227 2.56 -12.71 9.80
N SER A 228 3.65 -13.16 10.36
CA SER A 228 4.34 -14.41 10.02
C SER A 228 5.09 -14.94 11.25
N ASP A 229 5.47 -16.21 11.22
CA ASP A 229 6.16 -16.82 12.37
C ASP A 229 7.56 -16.22 12.62
N THR A 230 8.21 -15.70 11.60
CA THR A 230 9.62 -15.29 11.67
C THR A 230 9.89 -13.85 11.31
N ALA A 231 9.07 -13.27 10.45
CA ALA A 231 9.36 -12.00 9.79
C ALA A 231 8.11 -11.09 9.69
N PRO A 232 7.39 -10.80 10.79
CA PRO A 232 6.31 -9.83 10.77
C PRO A 232 6.87 -8.44 10.51
N PHE A 233 6.06 -7.59 9.88
CA PHE A 233 6.39 -6.18 9.69
C PHE A 233 5.14 -5.31 9.64
N THR A 234 5.30 -4.02 9.92
CA THR A 234 4.19 -3.06 9.92
C THR A 234 4.43 -1.96 8.89
N VAL A 235 3.38 -1.58 8.20
CA VAL A 235 3.38 -0.44 7.29
C VAL A 235 2.40 0.61 7.78
N TYR A 236 2.87 1.84 7.93
CA TYR A 236 2.07 3.00 8.31
C TYR A 236 1.80 3.87 7.09
N SER A 237 0.57 4.35 6.96
CA SER A 237 0.24 5.36 5.98
C SER A 237 0.56 6.76 6.50
N ARG A 238 1.24 7.54 5.66
CA ARG A 238 1.46 8.99 5.82
C ARG A 238 0.67 9.78 4.78
N THR A 239 -0.18 9.09 4.03
CA THR A 239 -1.15 9.65 3.09
C THR A 239 -2.54 9.27 3.55
N ASP A 240 -3.45 10.26 3.57
CA ASP A 240 -4.80 10.04 4.05
C ASP A 240 -5.64 9.23 3.06
N GLY A 241 -6.48 8.36 3.58
CA GLY A 241 -7.52 7.68 2.84
C GLY A 241 -7.07 6.59 1.87
N ILE A 242 -5.81 6.13 1.97
CA ILE A 242 -5.32 5.08 1.07
C ILE A 242 -6.01 3.73 1.33
N PHE A 243 -5.96 2.91 0.30
CA PHE A 243 -6.34 1.50 0.32
C PHE A 243 -5.08 0.64 0.33
N TYR A 244 -5.24 -0.61 0.75
CA TYR A 244 -4.23 -1.62 0.50
C TYR A 244 -4.88 -2.92 0.03
N ARG A 245 -4.12 -3.71 -0.72
CA ARG A 245 -4.53 -5.02 -1.19
C ARG A 245 -3.56 -6.06 -0.68
N VAL A 246 -4.11 -7.18 -0.23
CA VAL A 246 -3.34 -8.34 0.21
C VAL A 246 -3.75 -9.52 -0.64
N PHE A 247 -2.86 -9.99 -1.46
CA PHE A 247 -3.01 -11.10 -2.39
C PHE A 247 -4.19 -10.95 -3.37
N THR A 248 -4.24 -11.81 -4.35
CA THR A 248 -5.35 -11.89 -5.30
C THR A 248 -6.26 -13.04 -4.89
N PRO A 249 -7.55 -12.78 -4.65
CA PRO A 249 -8.52 -13.85 -4.45
C PRO A 249 -8.57 -14.77 -5.65
N GLU A 250 -8.57 -16.08 -5.41
CA GLU A 250 -8.77 -17.05 -6.47
C GLU A 250 -10.21 -16.97 -7.00
N GLU A 251 -10.37 -17.20 -8.29
CA GLU A 251 -11.69 -17.26 -8.90
C GLU A 251 -12.23 -18.71 -8.84
N PRO A 252 -13.54 -18.89 -8.54
CA PRO A 252 -14.15 -20.21 -8.62
C PRO A 252 -14.10 -20.75 -10.04
N LYS A 253 -13.92 -22.05 -10.19
CA LYS A 253 -13.96 -22.72 -11.49
C LYS A 253 -15.31 -22.46 -12.17
N GLY A 254 -15.28 -21.97 -13.41
CA GLY A 254 -16.49 -21.70 -14.20
C GLY A 254 -17.22 -20.41 -13.85
N SER A 255 -16.64 -19.53 -13.01
CA SER A 255 -17.24 -18.22 -12.75
C SER A 255 -17.28 -17.36 -14.01
N ALA A 256 -18.42 -16.71 -14.23
CA ALA A 256 -18.51 -15.69 -15.26
C ALA A 256 -17.83 -14.42 -14.74
N LYS A 257 -16.67 -14.06 -15.26
CA LYS A 257 -15.85 -12.87 -14.92
C LYS A 257 -16.52 -11.51 -15.16
N ARG A 258 -17.85 -11.45 -15.22
CA ARG A 258 -18.58 -10.27 -15.71
C ARG A 258 -18.70 -9.10 -14.71
N THR A 259 -18.53 -9.37 -13.43
CA THR A 259 -18.81 -8.38 -12.38
C THR A 259 -17.62 -8.00 -11.53
N MET A 260 -16.56 -8.81 -11.53
CA MET A 260 -15.36 -8.53 -10.75
C MET A 260 -14.30 -7.85 -11.63
N PRO A 261 -13.83 -6.66 -11.23
CA PRO A 261 -12.67 -6.03 -11.86
C PRO A 261 -11.43 -6.90 -11.65
N GLU A 262 -10.50 -6.82 -12.59
CA GLU A 262 -9.20 -7.48 -12.46
C GLU A 262 -8.41 -6.87 -11.30
N PHE A 263 -7.78 -7.74 -10.53
CA PHE A 263 -6.82 -7.32 -9.51
C PHE A 263 -5.48 -6.98 -10.17
N PRO A 264 -4.74 -5.99 -9.63
CA PRO A 264 -3.40 -5.70 -10.10
C PRO A 264 -2.44 -6.85 -9.79
N GLU A 265 -1.36 -6.94 -10.55
CA GLU A 265 -0.26 -7.85 -10.25
C GLU A 265 0.39 -7.54 -8.89
N GLY A 266 1.22 -8.47 -8.40
CA GLY A 266 1.92 -8.39 -7.11
C GLY A 266 1.09 -8.92 -5.95
N ASP A 267 1.66 -8.89 -4.74
CA ASP A 267 1.10 -9.56 -3.58
C ASP A 267 0.55 -8.57 -2.55
N ILE A 268 1.30 -7.50 -2.23
CA ILE A 268 0.85 -6.43 -1.34
C ILE A 268 0.93 -5.11 -2.10
N SER A 269 -0.19 -4.41 -2.19
CA SER A 269 -0.28 -3.13 -2.89
C SER A 269 -0.80 -2.03 -1.98
N PHE A 270 -0.27 -0.82 -2.11
CA PHE A 270 -0.75 0.39 -1.47
C PHE A 270 -1.28 1.33 -2.54
N LEU A 271 -2.53 1.73 -2.44
CA LEU A 271 -3.31 2.28 -3.54
C LEU A 271 -4.01 3.57 -3.13
N LEU A 272 -4.10 4.51 -4.05
CA LEU A 272 -4.85 5.76 -3.87
C LEU A 272 -6.33 5.59 -4.20
N ASP A 273 -6.67 4.59 -5.01
CA ASP A 273 -8.06 4.23 -5.31
C ASP A 273 -8.18 2.73 -5.63
N ILE A 274 -9.39 2.20 -5.49
CA ILE A 274 -9.75 0.82 -5.80
C ILE A 274 -11.01 0.78 -6.68
N PRO A 275 -11.20 -0.28 -7.49
CA PRO A 275 -12.37 -0.39 -8.33
C PRO A 275 -13.66 -0.67 -7.54
N ALA A 276 -14.78 -0.27 -8.11
CA ALA A 276 -16.10 -0.75 -7.72
C ALA A 276 -16.37 -2.13 -8.32
N ILE A 277 -17.10 -2.98 -7.61
CA ILE A 277 -17.66 -4.18 -8.23
C ILE A 277 -18.70 -3.78 -9.28
N CYS A 278 -18.60 -4.35 -10.47
CA CYS A 278 -19.49 -4.00 -11.55
C CYS A 278 -20.97 -4.32 -11.25
N SER A 279 -21.85 -3.48 -11.73
CA SER A 279 -23.30 -3.69 -11.69
C SER A 279 -23.82 -4.03 -13.09
N PHE A 280 -24.96 -4.71 -13.16
CA PHE A 280 -25.67 -4.90 -14.42
C PHE A 280 -26.38 -3.62 -14.93
N LYS A 281 -26.41 -2.56 -14.10
CA LYS A 281 -26.98 -1.27 -14.49
C LYS A 281 -26.02 -0.51 -15.40
N PRO A 282 -26.52 0.20 -16.39
CA PRO A 282 -25.72 1.15 -17.15
C PRO A 282 -24.98 2.14 -16.23
N ILE A 283 -23.81 2.59 -16.64
CA ILE A 283 -22.95 3.47 -15.83
C ILE A 283 -23.68 4.75 -15.43
N GLU A 284 -24.48 5.30 -16.32
CA GLU A 284 -25.26 6.54 -16.11
C GLU A 284 -26.31 6.41 -14.99
N GLN A 285 -26.71 5.19 -14.67
CA GLN A 285 -27.66 4.87 -13.61
C GLN A 285 -27.01 4.48 -12.29
N GLN A 286 -25.67 4.46 -12.25
CA GLN A 286 -24.92 4.09 -11.07
C GLN A 286 -24.58 5.33 -10.23
N GLY A 287 -24.64 5.18 -8.91
CA GLY A 287 -24.20 6.23 -8.00
C GLY A 287 -22.68 6.46 -8.08
N PRO A 288 -22.18 7.58 -7.53
CA PRO A 288 -20.76 7.96 -7.64
C PRO A 288 -19.78 6.87 -7.17
N ASN A 289 -20.13 6.14 -6.13
CA ASN A 289 -19.27 5.08 -5.57
C ASN A 289 -19.27 3.79 -6.42
N SER A 290 -20.12 3.71 -7.43
CA SER A 290 -20.18 2.55 -8.34
C SER A 290 -19.56 2.85 -9.70
N GLN A 291 -19.03 4.05 -9.89
CA GLN A 291 -18.28 4.41 -11.09
C GLN A 291 -16.92 3.70 -11.12
N PRO A 292 -16.39 3.35 -12.31
CA PRO A 292 -15.18 2.55 -12.43
C PRO A 292 -13.93 3.22 -11.88
N GLY A 293 -13.82 4.54 -11.91
CA GLY A 293 -12.66 5.25 -11.37
C GLY A 293 -13.03 6.59 -10.76
N ASN A 294 -12.22 7.07 -9.82
CA ASN A 294 -12.41 8.38 -9.17
C ASN A 294 -11.24 9.32 -9.41
N ILE A 295 -10.07 8.79 -9.73
CA ILE A 295 -8.90 9.60 -9.99
C ILE A 295 -8.87 9.89 -11.48
N ARG A 296 -9.07 11.16 -11.82
CA ARG A 296 -8.96 11.65 -13.19
C ARG A 296 -7.70 12.51 -13.30
N ILE A 297 -6.78 12.07 -14.13
CA ILE A 297 -5.49 12.75 -14.34
C ILE A 297 -5.69 13.84 -15.39
N LYS A 298 -5.39 15.08 -15.01
CA LYS A 298 -5.46 16.23 -15.90
C LYS A 298 -4.07 16.74 -16.27
N LYS A 299 -3.98 17.40 -17.41
CA LYS A 299 -2.74 18.09 -17.82
C LYS A 299 -2.40 19.18 -16.82
N GLY A 300 -1.16 19.19 -16.32
CA GLY A 300 -0.68 20.20 -15.37
C GLY A 300 -0.88 19.86 -13.89
N ASP A 301 -1.42 18.67 -13.57
CA ASP A 301 -1.53 18.22 -12.19
C ASP A 301 -0.13 18.06 -11.55
N GLU A 302 -0.01 18.45 -10.28
CA GLU A 302 1.26 18.38 -9.52
C GLU A 302 1.69 16.94 -9.17
N GLY A 303 0.92 15.95 -9.58
CA GLY A 303 1.10 14.55 -9.22
C GLY A 303 0.46 14.20 -7.88
N LEU A 304 0.32 12.92 -7.66
CA LEU A 304 -0.29 12.33 -6.49
C LEU A 304 0.79 11.78 -5.56
N ARG A 305 0.60 11.96 -4.27
CA ARG A 305 1.57 11.52 -3.27
C ARG A 305 1.12 10.24 -2.60
N LEU A 306 2.03 9.26 -2.53
CA LEU A 306 1.87 8.05 -1.75
C LEU A 306 3.06 7.92 -0.81
N ASN A 307 2.84 8.24 0.45
CA ASN A 307 3.87 8.29 1.47
C ASN A 307 3.61 7.20 2.51
N LEU A 308 4.58 6.33 2.71
CA LEU A 308 4.51 5.21 3.64
C LEU A 308 5.70 5.23 4.59
N MET A 309 5.59 4.50 5.69
CA MET A 309 6.70 4.11 6.54
C MET A 309 6.59 2.62 6.82
N PHE A 310 7.68 1.91 6.62
CA PHE A 310 7.83 0.49 6.92
C PHE A 310 8.62 0.33 8.22
N ASP A 311 8.07 -0.41 9.16
CA ASP A 311 8.74 -0.84 10.37
C ASP A 311 9.04 -2.33 10.27
N PHE A 312 10.30 -2.62 9.98
CA PHE A 312 10.83 -3.98 9.87
C PHE A 312 11.54 -4.44 11.14
N ARG A 313 11.56 -3.62 12.17
CA ARG A 313 12.22 -3.95 13.42
C ARG A 313 11.50 -5.11 14.11
N LYS A 314 12.25 -6.04 14.69
CA LYS A 314 11.65 -7.01 15.61
C LYS A 314 11.20 -6.27 16.86
N GLU A 315 9.96 -6.48 17.27
CA GLU A 315 9.56 -6.16 18.65
C GLU A 315 10.37 -7.05 19.60
N ASN A 316 11.04 -6.41 20.57
CA ASN A 316 11.77 -7.11 21.64
C ASN A 316 10.80 -7.71 22.64
#